data_11c7f19c4fbc6f779eb5f4d597d2eddc
#
_entry.id   11c7f19c4fbc6f779eb5f4d597d2eddc
#
_cell.length_a   1.000
_cell.length_b   1.000
_cell.length_c   1.000
_cell.angle_alpha   90.00
_cell.angle_beta   90.00
_cell.angle_gamma   90.00
#
_symmetry.space_group_name_H-M   'P 1'
#
loop_
_entity.id
_entity.type
_entity.pdbx_description
1 polymer ?
#
loop_
_entity_poly.entity_id
_entity_poly.type
_entity_poly.pdbx_seq_one_letter_code
_entity_poly.pdbx_strand_id
1 'polypeptide(L)'
;DMASPRRMNRLLQGDVGAGKTLVGFMALLQAVESGGQGVLMAPTEILARQHLESLRPFAKTADFQLEILTGRDKSAERRQKLADLASGEINILIGTHAVFQKGVKFCDLRLSIIDEQHRFGVEQRMLIKNNSKNQQGYEPHQLMMSATPIPRTLSMSFFAHMDVSTIKELPGGRRPITTKVYLDDKRKKLLSLIDEHCKKNNQVFWVCPLIEESEFLDLETVNNTYKELEKYFIKQKVALIHGRMKAEEKKEIMKKFQQNT
;
A
#
# COMPACT_ATOMS: atom_id res chain seq x y z
N ASP A 1 -16.40 16.37 -7.23
CA ASP A 1 -17.28 15.49 -6.45
C ASP A 1 -17.46 15.98 -5.01
N MET A 2 -16.37 16.30 -4.30
CA MET A 2 -16.42 16.67 -2.87
C MET A 2 -17.21 17.94 -2.59
N ALA A 3 -17.38 18.84 -3.56
CA ALA A 3 -18.26 20.01 -3.46
C ALA A 3 -19.75 19.68 -3.81
N SER A 4 -20.05 18.47 -4.21
CA SER A 4 -21.41 18.03 -4.52
C SER A 4 -22.17 17.65 -3.24
N PRO A 5 -23.50 17.84 -3.18
CA PRO A 5 -24.31 17.33 -2.06
C PRO A 5 -24.39 15.79 -2.02
N ARG A 6 -23.91 15.11 -3.05
CA ARG A 6 -23.84 13.65 -3.10
C ARG A 6 -22.52 13.16 -2.52
N ARG A 7 -22.58 12.10 -1.73
CA ARG A 7 -21.39 11.43 -1.26
C ARG A 7 -20.54 10.94 -2.44
N MET A 8 -19.28 11.35 -2.49
CA MET A 8 -18.33 10.79 -3.43
C MET A 8 -18.02 9.35 -3.05
N ASN A 9 -18.10 8.45 -4.00
CA ASN A 9 -17.61 7.07 -3.90
C ASN A 9 -16.84 6.77 -5.19
N ARG A 10 -15.51 6.94 -5.16
CA ARG A 10 -14.68 6.95 -6.37
C ARG A 10 -13.51 5.99 -6.26
N LEU A 11 -13.25 5.28 -7.36
CA LEU A 11 -12.05 4.48 -7.56
C LEU A 11 -11.07 5.26 -8.46
N LEU A 12 -9.88 5.52 -7.94
CA LEU A 12 -8.75 6.07 -8.68
C LEU A 12 -7.81 4.95 -9.08
N GLN A 13 -7.74 4.66 -10.37
CA GLN A 13 -6.84 3.67 -10.95
C GLN A 13 -5.64 4.36 -11.60
N GLY A 14 -4.50 3.70 -11.56
CA GLY A 14 -3.28 4.16 -12.25
C GLY A 14 -2.11 3.26 -11.89
N ASP A 15 -1.10 3.22 -12.74
CA ASP A 15 0.08 2.39 -12.50
C ASP A 15 0.84 2.80 -11.23
N VAL A 16 1.76 1.96 -10.75
CA VAL A 16 2.66 2.29 -9.64
C VAL A 16 3.50 3.51 -10.05
N GLY A 17 3.52 4.53 -9.18
CA GLY A 17 4.22 5.79 -9.48
C GLY A 17 3.47 6.79 -10.36
N ALA A 18 2.25 6.50 -10.82
CA ALA A 18 1.44 7.41 -11.64
C ALA A 18 0.90 8.64 -10.88
N GLY A 19 1.24 8.81 -9.60
CA GLY A 19 0.82 9.97 -8.82
C GLY A 19 -0.51 9.82 -8.05
N LYS A 20 -1.08 8.61 -7.94
CA LYS A 20 -2.31 8.38 -7.17
C LYS A 20 -2.27 8.94 -5.75
N THR A 21 -1.16 8.74 -5.05
CA THR A 21 -0.97 9.24 -3.67
C THR A 21 -1.04 10.75 -3.61
N LEU A 22 -0.50 11.46 -4.61
CA LEU A 22 -0.57 12.93 -4.68
C LEU A 22 -2.00 13.40 -4.88
N VAL A 23 -2.76 12.77 -5.79
CA VAL A 23 -4.19 13.07 -5.98
C VAL A 23 -4.99 12.82 -4.71
N GLY A 24 -4.73 11.69 -4.03
CA GLY A 24 -5.35 11.39 -2.73
C GLY A 24 -5.02 12.44 -1.68
N PHE A 25 -3.77 12.89 -1.64
CA PHE A 25 -3.34 13.92 -0.71
C PHE A 25 -4.00 15.29 -0.98
N MET A 26 -4.11 15.70 -2.23
CA MET A 26 -4.85 16.93 -2.58
C MET A 26 -6.32 16.85 -2.16
N ALA A 27 -6.94 15.68 -2.27
CA ALA A 27 -8.29 15.46 -1.77
C ALA A 27 -8.36 15.54 -0.22
N LEU A 28 -7.34 15.02 0.50
CA LEU A 28 -7.24 15.20 1.96
C LEU A 28 -7.09 16.67 2.36
N LEU A 29 -6.26 17.43 1.65
CA LEU A 29 -6.13 18.87 1.88
C LEU A 29 -7.46 19.58 1.71
N GLN A 30 -8.19 19.27 0.64
CA GLN A 30 -9.53 19.84 0.41
C GLN A 30 -10.51 19.56 1.56
N ALA A 31 -10.46 18.36 2.14
CA ALA A 31 -11.27 17.99 3.31
C ALA A 31 -10.87 18.80 4.54
N VAL A 32 -9.58 18.98 4.78
CA VAL A 32 -9.03 19.74 5.92
C VAL A 32 -9.33 21.23 5.76
N GLU A 33 -9.10 21.82 4.59
CA GLU A 33 -9.43 23.23 4.31
C GLU A 33 -10.91 23.55 4.48
N SER A 34 -11.78 22.57 4.26
CA SER A 34 -13.21 22.71 4.54
C SER A 34 -13.59 22.54 6.03
N GLY A 35 -12.60 22.43 6.93
CA GLY A 35 -12.78 22.32 8.38
C GLY A 35 -13.04 20.91 8.90
N GLY A 36 -12.83 19.88 8.08
CA GLY A 36 -13.00 18.49 8.51
C GLY A 36 -11.69 17.72 8.65
N GLN A 37 -11.80 16.42 8.87
CA GLN A 37 -10.69 15.49 8.99
C GLN A 37 -10.67 14.52 7.82
N GLY A 38 -9.47 13.99 7.54
CA GLY A 38 -9.24 12.95 6.56
C GLY A 38 -8.54 11.73 7.13
N VAL A 39 -8.77 10.57 6.52
CA VAL A 39 -8.05 9.35 6.87
C VAL A 39 -7.51 8.66 5.63
N LEU A 40 -6.25 8.19 5.69
CA LEU A 40 -5.62 7.37 4.66
C LEU A 40 -5.26 6.01 5.23
N MET A 41 -5.92 4.98 4.74
CA MET A 41 -5.68 3.61 5.13
C MET A 41 -4.78 2.89 4.12
N ALA A 42 -3.69 2.32 4.60
CA ALA A 42 -2.77 1.50 3.84
C ALA A 42 -2.84 0.03 4.28
N PRO A 43 -2.57 -0.94 3.40
CA PRO A 43 -2.71 -2.37 3.72
C PRO A 43 -1.65 -2.88 4.72
N THR A 44 -0.52 -2.21 4.81
CA THR A 44 0.59 -2.60 5.70
C THR A 44 1.16 -1.40 6.45
N GLU A 45 1.76 -1.66 7.60
CA GLU A 45 2.44 -0.62 8.39
C GLU A 45 3.59 0.05 7.62
N ILE A 46 4.30 -0.72 6.79
CA ILE A 46 5.40 -0.20 5.97
C ILE A 46 4.86 0.86 4.99
N LEU A 47 3.78 0.56 4.30
CA LEU A 47 3.15 1.50 3.37
C LEU A 47 2.55 2.71 4.09
N ALA A 48 1.93 2.50 5.27
CA ALA A 48 1.43 3.62 6.09
C ALA A 48 2.56 4.58 6.49
N ARG A 49 3.72 4.05 6.90
CA ARG A 49 4.91 4.86 7.21
C ARG A 49 5.49 5.56 5.99
N GLN A 50 5.53 4.90 4.83
CA GLN A 50 5.95 5.52 3.57
C GLN A 50 5.04 6.69 3.19
N HIS A 51 3.72 6.54 3.33
CA HIS A 51 2.78 7.63 3.11
C HIS A 51 3.01 8.77 4.11
N LEU A 52 3.20 8.48 5.39
CA LEU A 52 3.52 9.50 6.40
C LEU A 52 4.77 10.29 6.03
N GLU A 53 5.87 9.61 5.69
CA GLU A 53 7.15 10.25 5.35
C GLU A 53 7.04 11.11 4.08
N SER A 54 6.32 10.62 3.05
CA SER A 54 6.14 11.35 1.80
C SER A 54 5.21 12.56 1.93
N LEU A 55 4.24 12.51 2.84
CA LEU A 55 3.26 13.59 3.03
C LEU A 55 3.66 14.61 4.10
N ARG A 56 4.56 14.25 5.03
CA ARG A 56 5.02 15.12 6.12
C ARG A 56 5.58 16.48 5.65
N PRO A 57 6.38 16.60 4.58
CA PRO A 57 6.84 17.90 4.10
C PRO A 57 5.70 18.83 3.70
N PHE A 58 4.68 18.29 3.06
CA PHE A 58 3.51 19.05 2.63
C PHE A 58 2.62 19.46 3.81
N ALA A 59 2.44 18.55 4.78
CA ALA A 59 1.71 18.81 6.01
C ALA A 59 2.33 20.00 6.76
N LYS A 60 3.65 20.01 6.89
CA LYS A 60 4.40 21.10 7.52
C LYS A 60 4.25 22.44 6.79
N THR A 61 4.22 22.41 5.45
CA THR A 61 4.08 23.63 4.65
C THR A 61 2.67 24.21 4.74
N ALA A 62 1.65 23.36 4.82
CA ALA A 62 0.25 23.74 4.85
C ALA A 62 -0.32 23.86 6.29
N ASP A 63 0.52 23.76 7.31
CA ASP A 63 0.22 23.91 8.75
C ASP A 63 -0.95 23.06 9.25
N PHE A 64 -0.91 21.75 8.96
CA PHE A 64 -1.88 20.79 9.51
C PHE A 64 -1.20 19.59 10.17
N GLN A 65 -1.90 19.00 11.15
CA GLN A 65 -1.40 17.88 11.93
C GLN A 65 -1.65 16.56 11.23
N LEU A 66 -0.54 15.87 10.93
CA LEU A 66 -0.51 14.55 10.28
C LEU A 66 0.03 13.51 11.26
N GLU A 67 -0.75 12.48 11.56
CA GLU A 67 -0.39 11.42 12.50
C GLU A 67 -0.57 10.03 11.92
N ILE A 68 0.13 9.04 12.54
CA ILE A 68 0.00 7.62 12.18
C ILE A 68 -0.57 6.83 13.34
N LEU A 69 -1.50 5.90 13.02
CA LEU A 69 -2.06 4.94 13.97
C LEU A 69 -1.86 3.52 13.44
N THR A 70 -1.13 2.71 14.22
CA THR A 70 -0.84 1.30 13.89
C THR A 70 -1.21 0.38 15.04
N GLY A 71 -1.22 -0.93 14.79
CA GLY A 71 -1.46 -1.93 15.83
C GLY A 71 -0.33 -2.06 16.87
N ARG A 72 0.84 -1.41 16.64
CA ARG A 72 2.02 -1.48 17.51
C ARG A 72 2.18 -0.26 18.42
N ASP A 73 1.28 0.71 18.35
CA ASP A 73 1.37 1.90 19.19
C ASP A 73 1.22 1.53 20.67
N LYS A 74 2.09 2.09 21.51
CA LYS A 74 2.04 1.88 22.96
C LYS A 74 0.73 2.43 23.53
N SER A 75 0.21 1.81 24.58
CA SER A 75 -1.11 2.13 25.14
C SER A 75 -1.29 3.62 25.51
N ALA A 76 -0.27 4.23 26.08
CA ALA A 76 -0.33 5.66 26.45
C ALA A 76 -0.32 6.58 25.23
N GLU A 77 0.60 6.34 24.28
CA GLU A 77 0.71 7.09 23.04
C GLU A 77 -0.56 6.96 22.18
N ARG A 78 -1.08 5.72 22.06
CA ARG A 78 -2.34 5.47 21.37
C ARG A 78 -3.50 6.25 21.98
N ARG A 79 -3.59 6.30 23.33
CA ARG A 79 -4.64 7.03 24.03
C ARG A 79 -4.59 8.52 23.73
N GLN A 80 -3.39 9.12 23.73
CA GLN A 80 -3.23 10.53 23.39
C GLN A 80 -3.65 10.80 21.96
N LYS A 81 -3.16 10.03 21.00
CA LYS A 81 -3.54 10.16 19.58
C LYS A 81 -5.06 10.06 19.36
N LEU A 82 -5.72 9.16 20.09
CA LEU A 82 -7.19 9.02 20.00
C LEU A 82 -7.92 10.22 20.61
N ALA A 83 -7.40 10.83 21.66
CA ALA A 83 -7.94 12.05 22.23
C ALA A 83 -7.78 13.24 21.27
N ASP A 84 -6.58 13.44 20.72
CA ASP A 84 -6.25 14.50 19.75
C ASP A 84 -7.05 14.35 18.43
N LEU A 85 -7.33 13.11 18.02
CA LEU A 85 -8.20 12.82 16.89
C LEU A 85 -9.65 13.21 17.17
N ALA A 86 -10.16 12.87 18.36
CA ALA A 86 -11.54 13.16 18.77
C ALA A 86 -11.78 14.65 19.05
N SER A 87 -10.76 15.41 19.45
CA SER A 87 -10.81 16.86 19.61
C SER A 87 -10.72 17.62 18.28
N GLY A 88 -10.20 16.97 17.20
CA GLY A 88 -9.96 17.60 15.90
C GLY A 88 -8.56 18.20 15.74
N GLU A 89 -7.68 18.05 16.73
CA GLU A 89 -6.28 18.50 16.64
C GLU A 89 -5.51 17.75 15.55
N ILE A 90 -5.78 16.45 15.37
CA ILE A 90 -5.24 15.69 14.23
C ILE A 90 -6.15 15.91 13.02
N ASN A 91 -5.63 16.52 11.98
CA ASN A 91 -6.37 16.79 10.74
C ASN A 91 -6.39 15.59 9.80
N ILE A 92 -5.25 14.88 9.67
CA ILE A 92 -5.13 13.72 8.80
C ILE A 92 -4.52 12.57 9.59
N LEU A 93 -5.23 11.44 9.61
CA LEU A 93 -4.76 10.19 10.20
C LEU A 93 -4.35 9.22 9.11
N ILE A 94 -3.12 8.70 9.19
CA ILE A 94 -2.64 7.60 8.34
C ILE A 94 -2.56 6.33 9.18
N GLY A 95 -2.86 5.18 8.61
CA GLY A 95 -2.65 3.92 9.33
C GLY A 95 -3.07 2.69 8.57
N THR A 96 -3.12 1.58 9.28
CA THR A 96 -3.65 0.31 8.76
C THR A 96 -5.13 0.18 9.13
N HIS A 97 -5.68 -1.03 9.08
CA HIS A 97 -7.04 -1.31 9.58
C HIS A 97 -7.30 -0.82 11.01
N ALA A 98 -6.25 -0.51 11.78
CA ALA A 98 -6.35 0.03 13.14
C ALA A 98 -7.12 1.36 13.21
N VAL A 99 -7.14 2.14 12.12
CA VAL A 99 -7.83 3.45 12.05
C VAL A 99 -9.37 3.35 12.07
N PHE A 100 -9.92 2.16 11.83
CA PHE A 100 -11.36 1.89 11.89
C PHE A 100 -11.76 0.90 12.99
N GLN A 101 -10.85 0.57 13.91
CA GLN A 101 -11.16 -0.27 15.07
C GLN A 101 -12.10 0.44 16.06
N LYS A 102 -12.79 -0.37 16.88
CA LYS A 102 -13.61 0.15 17.99
C LYS A 102 -12.78 1.09 18.86
N GLY A 103 -13.35 2.26 19.17
CA GLY A 103 -12.72 3.28 20.01
C GLY A 103 -12.01 4.39 19.23
N VAL A 104 -11.80 4.25 17.94
CA VAL A 104 -11.34 5.35 17.09
C VAL A 104 -12.55 6.24 16.74
N LYS A 105 -12.49 7.48 17.16
CA LYS A 105 -13.55 8.48 16.90
C LYS A 105 -12.92 9.71 16.27
N PHE A 106 -13.50 10.16 15.16
CA PHE A 106 -13.16 11.42 14.52
C PHE A 106 -14.10 12.52 15.01
N CYS A 107 -13.60 13.74 15.07
CA CYS A 107 -14.44 14.92 15.32
C CYS A 107 -15.40 15.17 14.15
N ASP A 108 -14.86 15.30 12.93
CA ASP A 108 -15.63 15.46 11.69
C ASP A 108 -14.89 14.82 10.50
N LEU A 109 -15.05 13.50 10.33
CA LEU A 109 -14.44 12.78 9.21
C LEU A 109 -15.18 13.09 7.91
N ARG A 110 -14.51 13.78 6.97
CA ARG A 110 -15.08 14.14 5.66
C ARG A 110 -14.58 13.28 4.51
N LEU A 111 -13.36 12.77 4.59
CA LEU A 111 -12.78 11.95 3.53
C LEU A 111 -12.08 10.71 4.09
N SER A 112 -12.41 9.57 3.53
CA SER A 112 -11.73 8.29 3.74
C SER A 112 -11.04 7.84 2.46
N ILE A 113 -9.71 7.67 2.51
CA ILE A 113 -8.91 7.11 1.41
C ILE A 113 -8.47 5.70 1.77
N ILE A 114 -8.63 4.78 0.83
CA ILE A 114 -8.22 3.38 0.97
C ILE A 114 -7.22 3.07 -0.15
N ASP A 115 -5.97 2.84 0.22
CA ASP A 115 -4.95 2.44 -0.73
C ASP A 115 -4.90 0.92 -0.90
N GLU A 116 -4.67 0.46 -2.14
CA GLU A 116 -4.59 -0.96 -2.53
C GLU A 116 -5.79 -1.78 -2.04
N GLN A 117 -6.98 -1.32 -2.34
CA GLN A 117 -8.27 -1.87 -1.88
C GLN A 117 -8.41 -3.39 -2.02
N HIS A 118 -7.81 -3.99 -3.07
CA HIS A 118 -7.91 -5.43 -3.33
C HIS A 118 -7.35 -6.32 -2.20
N ARG A 119 -6.53 -5.74 -1.30
CA ARG A 119 -5.97 -6.43 -0.13
C ARG A 119 -6.89 -6.44 1.09
N PHE A 120 -8.06 -5.80 1.01
CA PHE A 120 -9.01 -5.73 2.12
C PHE A 120 -10.19 -6.67 1.91
N GLY A 121 -10.50 -7.49 2.91
CA GLY A 121 -11.67 -8.36 2.93
C GLY A 121 -13.00 -7.59 3.00
N VAL A 122 -14.11 -8.30 2.72
CA VAL A 122 -15.46 -7.72 2.75
C VAL A 122 -15.80 -7.15 4.12
N GLU A 123 -15.44 -7.85 5.21
CA GLU A 123 -15.69 -7.42 6.59
C GLU A 123 -14.97 -6.10 6.93
N GLN A 124 -13.73 -5.94 6.49
CA GLN A 124 -12.97 -4.71 6.72
C GLN A 124 -13.59 -3.51 6.01
N ARG A 125 -14.15 -3.72 4.81
CA ARG A 125 -14.88 -2.69 4.06
C ARG A 125 -16.18 -2.29 4.75
N MET A 126 -16.89 -3.25 5.36
CA MET A 126 -18.09 -2.98 6.17
C MET A 126 -17.75 -2.22 7.46
N LEU A 127 -16.66 -2.55 8.13
CA LEU A 127 -16.20 -1.83 9.32
C LEU A 127 -15.89 -0.36 9.02
N ILE A 128 -15.27 -0.08 7.88
CA ILE A 128 -15.02 1.28 7.41
C ILE A 128 -16.35 2.03 7.26
N LYS A 129 -17.33 1.42 6.61
CA LYS A 129 -18.65 2.02 6.38
C LYS A 129 -19.40 2.30 7.69
N ASN A 130 -19.34 1.38 8.65
CA ASN A 130 -20.11 1.46 9.89
C ASN A 130 -19.47 2.40 10.94
N ASN A 131 -18.13 2.48 10.96
CA ASN A 131 -17.40 3.26 11.97
C ASN A 131 -16.98 4.66 11.49
N SER A 132 -17.28 5.03 10.25
CA SER A 132 -16.87 6.29 9.65
C SER A 132 -17.92 7.38 9.66
N LYS A 133 -19.08 7.17 10.29
CA LYS A 133 -20.10 8.22 10.42
C LYS A 133 -19.59 9.29 11.38
N ASN A 134 -19.73 10.57 10.96
CA ASN A 134 -19.44 11.68 11.83
C ASN A 134 -20.52 11.82 12.93
N GLN A 135 -20.34 12.75 13.87
CA GLN A 135 -21.28 12.99 14.98
C GLN A 135 -22.69 13.36 14.50
N GLN A 136 -22.82 13.86 13.27
CA GLN A 136 -24.08 14.25 12.63
C GLN A 136 -24.72 13.10 11.82
N GLY A 137 -24.09 11.91 11.79
CA GLY A 137 -24.60 10.74 11.07
C GLY A 137 -24.27 10.70 9.57
N TYR A 138 -23.54 11.69 9.05
CA TYR A 138 -23.11 11.69 7.65
C TYR A 138 -21.97 10.74 7.40
N GLU A 139 -22.04 10.01 6.29
CA GLU A 139 -20.94 9.17 5.81
C GLU A 139 -19.89 10.03 5.07
N PRO A 140 -18.59 9.86 5.33
CA PRO A 140 -17.54 10.61 4.64
C PRO A 140 -17.50 10.26 3.14
N HIS A 141 -16.96 11.16 2.35
CA HIS A 141 -16.54 10.85 0.99
C HIS A 141 -15.54 9.70 1.00
N GLN A 142 -15.56 8.87 -0.03
CA GLN A 142 -14.68 7.71 -0.13
C GLN A 142 -13.89 7.73 -1.44
N LEU A 143 -12.58 7.67 -1.33
CA LEU A 143 -11.65 7.50 -2.44
C LEU A 143 -10.90 6.19 -2.27
N MET A 144 -11.04 5.30 -3.22
CA MET A 144 -10.28 4.06 -3.27
C MET A 144 -9.19 4.19 -4.31
N MET A 145 -7.98 3.71 -4.00
CA MET A 145 -6.85 3.73 -4.92
C MET A 145 -6.41 2.30 -5.26
N SER A 146 -6.07 2.05 -6.51
CA SER A 146 -5.53 0.77 -6.95
C SER A 146 -4.51 0.92 -8.07
N ALA A 147 -3.41 0.17 -7.96
CA ALA A 147 -2.43 0.05 -9.05
C ALA A 147 -2.81 -1.06 -10.04
N THR A 148 -3.69 -1.99 -9.65
CA THR A 148 -4.15 -3.06 -10.54
C THR A 148 -5.36 -2.60 -11.35
N PRO A 149 -5.35 -2.74 -12.68
CA PRO A 149 -6.55 -2.50 -13.48
C PRO A 149 -7.60 -3.54 -13.12
N ILE A 150 -8.74 -3.08 -12.63
CA ILE A 150 -9.87 -3.97 -12.37
C ILE A 150 -10.65 -4.13 -13.68
N PRO A 151 -10.83 -5.34 -14.21
CA PRO A 151 -11.62 -5.56 -15.41
C PRO A 151 -13.02 -4.97 -15.26
N ARG A 152 -13.54 -4.35 -16.33
CA ARG A 152 -14.86 -3.70 -16.31
C ARG A 152 -15.98 -4.62 -15.82
N THR A 153 -15.93 -5.90 -16.17
CA THR A 153 -16.89 -6.92 -15.74
C THR A 153 -16.89 -7.13 -14.22
N LEU A 154 -15.72 -7.14 -13.59
CA LEU A 154 -15.59 -7.21 -12.12
C LEU A 154 -15.95 -5.87 -11.47
N SER A 155 -15.65 -4.74 -12.12
CA SER A 155 -16.04 -3.44 -11.60
C SER A 155 -17.55 -3.25 -11.59
N MET A 156 -18.27 -3.78 -12.54
CA MET A 156 -19.73 -3.69 -12.60
C MET A 156 -20.44 -4.53 -11.54
N SER A 157 -19.89 -5.68 -11.13
CA SER A 157 -20.52 -6.52 -10.08
C SER A 157 -20.14 -6.06 -8.65
N PHE A 158 -18.91 -5.60 -8.42
CA PHE A 158 -18.45 -5.20 -7.09
C PHE A 158 -18.48 -3.71 -6.83
N PHE A 159 -18.49 -2.88 -7.88
CA PHE A 159 -18.38 -1.42 -7.81
C PHE A 159 -19.47 -0.70 -8.59
N ALA A 160 -20.63 -1.32 -8.76
CA ALA A 160 -21.77 -0.80 -9.55
C ALA A 160 -22.20 0.65 -9.20
N HIS A 161 -21.83 1.11 -7.99
CA HIS A 161 -22.16 2.46 -7.49
C HIS A 161 -20.91 3.34 -7.30
N MET A 162 -19.79 3.01 -7.95
CA MET A 162 -18.54 3.79 -7.85
C MET A 162 -18.23 4.48 -9.18
N ASP A 163 -17.89 5.75 -9.08
CA ASP A 163 -17.27 6.46 -10.18
C ASP A 163 -15.82 6.03 -10.34
N VAL A 164 -15.34 5.93 -11.58
CA VAL A 164 -13.97 5.50 -11.87
C VAL A 164 -13.20 6.63 -12.55
N SER A 165 -12.04 6.95 -12.01
CA SER A 165 -11.03 7.82 -12.65
C SER A 165 -9.76 7.03 -12.90
N THR A 166 -9.18 7.18 -14.09
CA THR A 166 -7.97 6.44 -14.46
C THR A 166 -6.87 7.41 -14.87
N ILE A 167 -5.73 7.34 -14.20
CA ILE A 167 -4.50 8.00 -14.62
C ILE A 167 -3.86 7.10 -15.69
N LYS A 168 -3.92 7.55 -16.94
CA LYS A 168 -3.43 6.77 -18.08
C LYS A 168 -1.93 6.96 -18.35
N GLU A 169 -1.38 8.06 -17.86
CA GLU A 169 0.03 8.39 -18.06
C GLU A 169 0.91 7.49 -17.21
N LEU A 170 1.94 6.94 -17.83
CA LEU A 170 2.98 6.19 -17.12
C LEU A 170 3.97 7.18 -16.49
N PRO A 171 4.60 6.78 -15.36
CA PRO A 171 5.67 7.59 -14.78
C PRO A 171 6.75 7.93 -15.80
N GLY A 172 7.20 9.18 -15.82
CA GLY A 172 8.24 9.64 -16.74
C GLY A 172 9.51 8.77 -16.66
N GLY A 173 10.09 8.43 -17.79
CA GLY A 173 11.30 7.62 -17.87
C GLY A 173 11.11 6.10 -17.74
N ARG A 174 9.90 5.60 -17.56
CA ARG A 174 9.63 4.16 -17.50
C ARG A 174 9.82 3.52 -18.89
N ARG A 175 10.75 2.57 -18.98
CA ARG A 175 10.97 1.79 -20.20
C ARG A 175 9.89 0.70 -20.35
N PRO A 176 9.52 0.30 -21.59
CA PRO A 176 8.61 -0.81 -21.81
C PRO A 176 9.14 -2.09 -21.14
N ILE A 177 8.22 -2.81 -20.47
CA ILE A 177 8.55 -4.08 -19.84
C ILE A 177 8.38 -5.19 -20.86
N THR A 178 9.42 -6.04 -21.01
CA THR A 178 9.35 -7.23 -21.85
C THR A 178 9.06 -8.44 -20.98
N THR A 179 7.90 -9.06 -21.17
CA THR A 179 7.52 -10.31 -20.49
C THR A 179 7.78 -11.50 -21.42
N LYS A 180 8.45 -12.55 -20.88
CA LYS A 180 8.72 -13.79 -21.61
C LYS A 180 8.34 -14.98 -20.74
N VAL A 181 7.76 -16.00 -21.35
CA VAL A 181 7.44 -17.28 -20.69
C VAL A 181 8.49 -18.29 -21.10
N TYR A 182 9.01 -19.00 -20.12
CA TYR A 182 9.94 -20.11 -20.30
C TYR A 182 9.35 -21.37 -19.66
N LEU A 183 9.47 -22.49 -20.35
CA LEU A 183 9.16 -23.81 -19.80
C LEU A 183 10.33 -24.30 -18.92
N ASP A 184 10.06 -25.24 -18.02
CA ASP A 184 11.03 -25.72 -17.03
C ASP A 184 12.30 -26.33 -17.66
N ASP A 185 12.19 -26.93 -18.83
CA ASP A 185 13.33 -27.46 -19.61
C ASP A 185 14.36 -26.37 -19.99
N LYS A 186 13.92 -25.09 -20.03
CA LYS A 186 14.74 -23.91 -20.35
C LYS A 186 15.30 -23.19 -19.14
N ARG A 187 15.20 -23.77 -17.92
CA ARG A 187 15.69 -23.18 -16.67
C ARG A 187 17.18 -22.76 -16.76
N LYS A 188 18.05 -23.61 -17.36
CA LYS A 188 19.46 -23.26 -17.56
C LYS A 188 19.66 -22.02 -18.42
N LYS A 189 18.86 -21.86 -19.48
CA LYS A 189 18.90 -20.67 -20.33
C LYS A 189 18.45 -19.42 -19.57
N LEU A 190 17.43 -19.54 -18.72
CA LEU A 190 16.97 -18.46 -17.86
C LEU A 190 18.06 -18.00 -16.89
N LEU A 191 18.75 -18.96 -16.22
CA LEU A 191 19.84 -18.65 -15.32
C LEU A 191 21.00 -17.93 -16.02
N SER A 192 21.36 -18.34 -17.24
CA SER A 192 22.38 -17.64 -18.04
C SER A 192 21.98 -16.20 -18.38
N LEU A 193 20.71 -15.97 -18.76
CA LEU A 193 20.19 -14.63 -19.02
C LEU A 193 20.22 -13.73 -17.77
N ILE A 194 19.89 -14.29 -16.61
CA ILE A 194 19.98 -13.58 -15.33
C ILE A 194 21.43 -13.21 -15.02
N ASP A 195 22.39 -14.14 -15.22
CA ASP A 195 23.80 -13.87 -15.01
C ASP A 195 24.30 -12.71 -15.90
N GLU A 196 23.91 -12.69 -17.18
CA GLU A 196 24.21 -11.58 -18.08
C GLU A 196 23.61 -10.25 -17.63
N HIS A 197 22.39 -10.26 -17.08
CA HIS A 197 21.75 -9.07 -16.51
C HIS A 197 22.49 -8.57 -15.26
N CYS A 198 22.88 -9.46 -14.38
CA CYS A 198 23.64 -9.11 -13.19
C CYS A 198 25.03 -8.55 -13.54
N LYS A 199 25.70 -9.11 -14.54
CA LYS A 199 27.00 -8.57 -15.06
C LYS A 199 26.89 -7.14 -15.59
N LYS A 200 25.69 -6.72 -16.01
CA LYS A 200 25.39 -5.33 -16.43
C LYS A 200 24.96 -4.42 -15.27
N ASN A 201 25.23 -4.85 -14.04
CA ASN A 201 24.87 -4.15 -12.81
C ASN A 201 23.36 -4.01 -12.58
N ASN A 202 22.55 -4.89 -13.17
CA ASN A 202 21.12 -4.95 -12.92
C ASN A 202 20.80 -5.87 -11.74
N GLN A 203 19.71 -5.59 -11.07
CA GLN A 203 19.22 -6.37 -9.95
C GLN A 203 18.06 -7.27 -10.37
N VAL A 204 17.87 -8.40 -9.71
CA VAL A 204 16.87 -9.40 -10.05
C VAL A 204 16.11 -9.85 -8.81
N PHE A 205 14.79 -9.92 -8.90
CA PHE A 205 13.95 -10.62 -7.95
C PHE A 205 13.56 -11.97 -8.51
N TRP A 206 13.88 -13.03 -7.77
CA TRP A 206 13.37 -14.37 -8.03
C TRP A 206 12.21 -14.65 -7.07
N VAL A 207 10.99 -14.75 -7.60
CA VAL A 207 9.79 -14.97 -6.79
C VAL A 207 9.38 -16.43 -6.88
N CYS A 208 9.32 -17.11 -5.73
CA CYS A 208 8.76 -18.45 -5.62
C CYS A 208 7.31 -18.34 -5.15
N PRO A 209 6.31 -18.79 -5.92
CA PRO A 209 4.93 -18.84 -5.43
C PRO A 209 4.81 -19.89 -4.32
N LEU A 210 4.07 -19.56 -3.25
CA LEU A 210 3.65 -20.53 -2.26
C LEU A 210 2.47 -21.32 -2.84
N ILE A 211 2.54 -22.66 -2.79
CA ILE A 211 1.43 -23.55 -3.15
C ILE A 211 0.74 -23.91 -1.83
N GLU A 212 -0.56 -23.65 -1.71
CA GLU A 212 -1.33 -23.59 -0.45
C GLU A 212 -1.41 -24.89 0.38
N GLU A 213 -0.83 -26.02 -0.03
CA GLU A 213 -1.09 -27.32 0.60
C GLU A 213 -0.16 -27.74 1.76
N SER A 214 0.99 -27.15 1.96
CA SER A 214 1.79 -27.32 3.19
C SER A 214 2.88 -26.25 3.38
N GLU A 215 2.73 -25.41 4.36
CA GLU A 215 3.69 -24.37 4.73
C GLU A 215 5.11 -24.86 5.03
N PHE A 216 5.30 -26.14 5.37
CA PHE A 216 6.61 -26.73 5.63
C PHE A 216 7.33 -27.13 4.34
N LEU A 217 6.65 -27.78 3.40
CA LEU A 217 7.20 -28.17 2.11
C LEU A 217 7.58 -26.97 1.26
N ASP A 218 6.83 -25.90 1.37
CA ASP A 218 7.06 -24.63 0.63
C ASP A 218 8.35 -23.93 1.07
N LEU A 219 8.64 -23.89 2.38
CA LEU A 219 9.88 -23.32 2.89
C LEU A 219 11.10 -24.16 2.53
N GLU A 220 10.96 -25.48 2.50
CA GLU A 220 12.02 -26.37 2.05
C GLU A 220 12.32 -26.16 0.57
N THR A 221 11.30 -26.04 -0.27
CA THR A 221 11.42 -25.74 -1.70
C THR A 221 12.10 -24.41 -1.95
N VAL A 222 11.71 -23.36 -1.21
CA VAL A 222 12.32 -22.02 -1.30
C VAL A 222 13.78 -22.06 -0.86
N ASN A 223 14.11 -22.75 0.24
CA ASN A 223 15.47 -22.91 0.72
C ASN A 223 16.35 -23.72 -0.26
N ASN A 224 15.79 -24.73 -0.89
CA ASN A 224 16.50 -25.53 -1.91
C ASN A 224 16.78 -24.68 -3.15
N THR A 225 15.80 -23.90 -3.60
CA THR A 225 15.99 -22.94 -4.69
C THR A 225 17.04 -21.87 -4.35
N TYR A 226 17.02 -21.34 -3.14
CA TYR A 226 18.05 -20.41 -2.67
C TYR A 226 19.44 -20.99 -2.74
N LYS A 227 19.65 -22.19 -2.19
CA LYS A 227 20.94 -22.90 -2.24
C LYS A 227 21.41 -23.19 -3.66
N GLU A 228 20.50 -23.54 -4.57
CA GLU A 228 20.79 -23.75 -5.99
C GLU A 228 21.28 -22.44 -6.65
N LEU A 229 20.55 -21.34 -6.42
CA LEU A 229 20.91 -20.03 -6.97
C LEU A 229 22.22 -19.50 -6.39
N GLU A 230 22.46 -19.68 -5.09
CA GLU A 230 23.72 -19.28 -4.43
C GLU A 230 24.93 -20.04 -5.01
N LYS A 231 24.77 -21.34 -5.29
CA LYS A 231 25.81 -22.13 -5.94
C LYS A 231 26.06 -21.73 -7.41
N TYR A 232 25.01 -21.33 -8.12
CA TYR A 232 25.11 -20.94 -9.52
C TYR A 232 25.71 -19.54 -9.68
N PHE A 233 25.28 -18.60 -8.86
CA PHE A 233 25.68 -17.18 -8.91
C PHE A 233 26.83 -16.86 -7.93
N ILE A 234 27.99 -17.53 -8.10
CA ILE A 234 29.13 -17.39 -7.18
C ILE A 234 29.67 -15.95 -7.08
N LYS A 235 29.54 -15.17 -8.17
CA LYS A 235 30.04 -13.78 -8.25
C LYS A 235 29.02 -12.72 -7.83
N GLN A 236 27.77 -13.10 -7.67
CA GLN A 236 26.69 -12.22 -7.29
C GLN A 236 26.27 -12.49 -5.84
N LYS A 237 25.75 -11.47 -5.18
CA LYS A 237 25.16 -11.61 -3.84
C LYS A 237 23.72 -12.09 -3.97
N VAL A 238 23.43 -13.26 -3.46
CA VAL A 238 22.07 -13.81 -3.41
C VAL A 238 21.56 -13.71 -1.98
N ALA A 239 20.36 -13.23 -1.79
CA ALA A 239 19.72 -13.13 -0.49
C ALA A 239 18.30 -13.71 -0.54
N LEU A 240 17.84 -14.25 0.58
CA LEU A 240 16.52 -14.84 0.74
C LEU A 240 15.65 -13.93 1.62
N ILE A 241 14.40 -13.70 1.21
CA ILE A 241 13.38 -13.04 2.01
C ILE A 241 12.09 -13.87 1.99
N HIS A 242 11.52 -14.13 3.15
CA HIS A 242 10.24 -14.82 3.28
C HIS A 242 9.41 -14.28 4.46
N GLY A 243 8.13 -14.65 4.53
CA GLY A 243 7.16 -14.11 5.49
C GLY A 243 7.57 -14.23 6.96
N ARG A 244 8.21 -15.35 7.34
CA ARG A 244 8.58 -15.68 8.74
C ARG A 244 9.82 -14.96 9.27
N MET A 245 10.60 -14.28 8.42
CA MET A 245 11.77 -13.52 8.87
C MET A 245 11.36 -12.30 9.68
N LYS A 246 12.21 -11.90 10.64
CA LYS A 246 12.03 -10.69 11.44
C LYS A 246 12.03 -9.44 10.57
N ALA A 247 11.27 -8.43 10.97
CA ALA A 247 11.13 -7.19 10.20
C ALA A 247 12.46 -6.46 9.99
N GLU A 248 13.33 -6.46 11.00
CA GLU A 248 14.66 -5.86 10.95
C GLU A 248 15.56 -6.53 9.93
N GLU A 249 15.59 -7.87 9.88
CA GLU A 249 16.36 -8.64 8.91
C GLU A 249 15.92 -8.35 7.48
N LYS A 250 14.59 -8.34 7.24
CA LYS A 250 14.04 -7.98 5.93
C LYS A 250 14.44 -6.57 5.52
N LYS A 251 14.38 -5.62 6.45
CA LYS A 251 14.75 -4.22 6.21
C LYS A 251 16.23 -4.08 5.85
N GLU A 252 17.10 -4.80 6.56
CA GLU A 252 18.54 -4.79 6.29
C GLU A 252 18.87 -5.36 4.91
N ILE A 253 18.30 -6.54 4.56
CA ILE A 253 18.49 -7.15 3.24
C ILE A 253 18.00 -6.21 2.13
N MET A 254 16.81 -5.63 2.28
CA MET A 254 16.27 -4.69 1.29
C MET A 254 17.11 -3.43 1.15
N LYS A 255 17.67 -2.92 2.26
CA LYS A 255 18.57 -1.78 2.23
C LYS A 255 19.86 -2.09 1.46
N LYS A 256 20.49 -3.25 1.73
CA LYS A 256 21.66 -3.72 0.96
C LYS A 256 21.33 -3.89 -0.51
N PHE A 257 20.19 -4.47 -0.83
CA PHE A 257 19.72 -4.63 -2.20
C PHE A 257 19.55 -3.28 -2.91
N GLN A 258 18.89 -2.30 -2.28
CA GLN A 258 18.74 -0.94 -2.85
C GLN A 258 20.09 -0.23 -3.07
N GLN A 259 21.07 -0.46 -2.21
CA GLN A 259 22.40 0.13 -2.31
C GLN A 259 23.33 -0.63 -3.26
N ASN A 260 22.86 -1.72 -3.85
CA ASN A 260 23.66 -2.61 -4.72
C ASN A 260 24.93 -3.14 -4.02
N THR A 261 24.83 -3.43 -2.71
CA THR A 261 25.95 -3.85 -1.83
C THR A 261 25.77 -5.26 -1.30
#